data_aa43e4633612e9326485f17188797895
#
_entry.id   aa43e4633612e9326485f17188797895
#
_cell.length_a   1.000
_cell.length_b   1.000
_cell.length_c   1.000
_cell.angle_alpha   90.00
_cell.angle_beta   90.00
_cell.angle_gamma   90.00
#
_symmetry.space_group_name_H-M   'P 1'
#
loop_
_entity.id
_entity.type
_entity.pdbx_description
1 polymer ?
#
loop_
_entity_poly.entity_id
_entity_poly.type
_entity_poly.pdbx_seq_one_letter_code
_entity_poly.pdbx_strand_id
1 'polypeptide(L)'
;MKTKKKLQLLISYEEKAELKEKHLRKLIKFSKDKDSLVRSSAASILINFEDKAAKKALLRLAGDKKAMVRCEAYDSLSVFHRKDVEKFLKKAVEEEENELALSYAIMSWADVAAARGKNVEEKRSYATHLQRIMQIKKWNQCSMSCFYAEYVLGRKSAIEGIIYYLEESDYRLRCGAINLLELLAEDENREFIKKSLEKRLEHEETAAVRSAAEKLLKKLSEGIS
;
A
#
# COMPACT_ATOMS: atom_id res chain seq x y z
N MET A 1 -27.11 -14.41 -4.89
CA MET A 1 -26.44 -13.98 -6.14
C MET A 1 -25.17 -14.80 -6.31
N LYS A 2 -24.90 -15.34 -7.50
CA LYS A 2 -23.66 -16.12 -7.79
C LYS A 2 -22.43 -15.22 -7.71
N THR A 3 -21.26 -15.75 -7.32
CA THR A 3 -19.99 -14.99 -7.18
C THR A 3 -19.69 -14.11 -8.39
N LYS A 4 -19.72 -14.65 -9.61
CA LYS A 4 -19.47 -13.89 -10.85
C LYS A 4 -20.30 -12.60 -10.95
N LYS A 5 -21.61 -12.68 -10.64
CA LYS A 5 -22.49 -11.49 -10.68
C LYS A 5 -22.16 -10.48 -9.58
N LYS A 6 -21.62 -10.94 -8.43
CA LYS A 6 -21.17 -10.02 -7.36
C LYS A 6 -19.91 -9.28 -7.78
N LEU A 7 -18.92 -9.98 -8.35
CA LEU A 7 -17.69 -9.37 -8.85
C LEU A 7 -17.96 -8.38 -9.98
N GLN A 8 -18.82 -8.73 -10.95
CA GLN A 8 -19.23 -7.78 -11.99
C GLN A 8 -19.87 -6.50 -11.42
N LEU A 9 -20.68 -6.63 -10.37
CA LEU A 9 -21.26 -5.47 -9.69
C LEU A 9 -20.18 -4.65 -8.96
N LEU A 10 -19.21 -5.30 -8.31
CA LEU A 10 -18.10 -4.61 -7.64
C LEU A 10 -17.23 -3.85 -8.65
N ILE A 11 -16.86 -4.45 -9.78
CA ILE A 11 -16.17 -3.77 -10.88
C ILE A 11 -16.96 -2.52 -11.33
N SER A 12 -18.28 -2.64 -11.50
CA SER A 12 -19.11 -1.47 -11.85
C SER A 12 -19.16 -0.38 -10.77
N TYR A 13 -18.74 -0.67 -9.55
CA TYR A 13 -18.60 0.35 -8.48
C TYR A 13 -17.25 1.05 -8.55
N GLU A 14 -16.18 0.34 -8.91
CA GLU A 14 -14.84 0.92 -9.14
C GLU A 14 -14.84 1.94 -10.29
N GLU A 15 -15.67 1.69 -11.32
CA GLU A 15 -15.80 2.58 -12.48
C GLU A 15 -16.68 3.81 -12.23
N LYS A 16 -17.32 3.92 -11.06
CA LYS A 16 -18.23 5.04 -10.76
C LYS A 16 -17.48 6.27 -10.27
N ALA A 17 -17.79 7.42 -10.86
CA ALA A 17 -17.29 8.71 -10.40
C ALA A 17 -17.72 9.05 -8.96
N GLU A 18 -18.89 8.55 -8.51
CA GLU A 18 -19.41 8.79 -7.16
C GLU A 18 -20.11 7.55 -6.60
N LEU A 19 -19.77 7.19 -5.37
CA LEU A 19 -20.41 6.14 -4.61
C LEU A 19 -21.35 6.75 -3.55
N LYS A 20 -22.57 6.18 -3.44
CA LYS A 20 -23.62 6.64 -2.52
C LYS A 20 -23.80 5.66 -1.36
N GLU A 21 -24.52 6.07 -0.31
CA GLU A 21 -24.80 5.26 0.88
C GLU A 21 -25.39 3.87 0.57
N LYS A 22 -26.25 3.76 -0.46
CA LYS A 22 -26.74 2.44 -0.91
C LYS A 22 -25.62 1.48 -1.35
N HIS A 23 -24.52 2.02 -1.91
CA HIS A 23 -23.35 1.23 -2.29
C HIS A 23 -22.58 0.80 -1.04
N LEU A 24 -22.40 1.69 -0.07
CA LEU A 24 -21.79 1.37 1.23
C LEU A 24 -22.50 0.20 1.93
N ARG A 25 -23.83 0.27 2.04
CA ARG A 25 -24.62 -0.84 2.63
C ARG A 25 -24.39 -2.17 1.91
N LYS A 26 -24.27 -2.14 0.58
CA LYS A 26 -24.01 -3.33 -0.23
C LYS A 26 -22.59 -3.85 -0.02
N LEU A 27 -21.58 -2.97 0.04
CA LEU A 27 -20.18 -3.31 0.31
C LEU A 27 -20.02 -3.92 1.70
N ILE A 28 -20.67 -3.37 2.72
CA ILE A 28 -20.69 -3.96 4.07
C ILE A 28 -21.28 -5.38 4.06
N LYS A 29 -22.30 -5.64 3.23
CA LYS A 29 -22.81 -7.00 3.05
C LYS A 29 -21.80 -7.89 2.35
N PHE A 30 -21.14 -7.43 1.29
CA PHE A 30 -20.14 -8.19 0.53
C PHE A 30 -18.85 -8.44 1.34
N SER A 31 -18.49 -7.55 2.25
CA SER A 31 -17.37 -7.75 3.17
C SER A 31 -17.56 -8.94 4.13
N LYS A 32 -18.73 -9.57 4.14
CA LYS A 32 -19.06 -10.80 4.89
C LYS A 32 -19.28 -12.01 3.98
N ASP A 33 -18.98 -11.88 2.69
CA ASP A 33 -19.22 -12.95 1.72
C ASP A 33 -18.34 -14.19 2.02
N LYS A 34 -18.85 -15.37 1.69
CA LYS A 34 -18.08 -16.61 1.82
C LYS A 34 -16.86 -16.65 0.89
N ASP A 35 -16.95 -15.97 -0.27
CA ASP A 35 -15.93 -15.90 -1.29
C ASP A 35 -14.92 -14.78 -0.93
N SER A 36 -13.64 -15.15 -0.84
CA SER A 36 -12.58 -14.19 -0.48
C SER A 36 -12.35 -13.11 -1.54
N LEU A 37 -12.55 -13.40 -2.82
CA LEU A 37 -12.44 -12.39 -3.87
C LEU A 37 -13.50 -11.31 -3.72
N VAL A 38 -14.74 -11.72 -3.37
CA VAL A 38 -15.82 -10.74 -3.10
C VAL A 38 -15.50 -9.90 -1.87
N ARG A 39 -14.91 -10.50 -0.81
CA ARG A 39 -14.51 -9.74 0.38
C ARG A 39 -13.36 -8.78 0.10
N SER A 40 -12.36 -9.23 -0.67
CA SER A 40 -11.21 -8.42 -1.08
C SER A 40 -11.65 -7.22 -1.91
N SER A 41 -12.38 -7.42 -2.99
CA SER A 41 -12.93 -6.31 -3.81
C SER A 41 -13.85 -5.38 -3.00
N ALA A 42 -14.61 -5.92 -2.04
CA ALA A 42 -15.42 -5.06 -1.17
C ALA A 42 -14.55 -4.22 -0.22
N ALA A 43 -13.42 -4.76 0.26
CA ALA A 43 -12.48 -4.02 1.08
C ALA A 43 -11.85 -2.87 0.29
N SER A 44 -11.32 -3.14 -0.91
CA SER A 44 -10.72 -2.14 -1.80
C SER A 44 -11.67 -0.96 -2.07
N ILE A 45 -12.94 -1.22 -2.38
CA ILE A 45 -13.90 -0.15 -2.69
C ILE A 45 -14.33 0.63 -1.43
N LEU A 46 -14.25 0.03 -0.24
CA LEU A 46 -14.60 0.70 1.02
C LEU A 46 -13.69 1.88 1.36
N ILE A 47 -12.52 2.00 0.74
CA ILE A 47 -11.62 3.18 0.84
C ILE A 47 -12.34 4.49 0.48
N ASN A 48 -13.33 4.43 -0.41
CA ASN A 48 -14.09 5.61 -0.85
C ASN A 48 -15.10 6.14 0.20
N PHE A 49 -15.11 5.58 1.40
CA PHE A 49 -16.08 5.97 2.44
C PHE A 49 -15.37 6.23 3.77
N GLU A 50 -15.24 7.48 4.16
CA GLU A 50 -14.76 7.87 5.50
C GLU A 50 -15.86 7.73 6.58
N ASP A 51 -16.56 6.60 6.57
CA ASP A 51 -17.72 6.31 7.42
C ASP A 51 -17.38 5.32 8.54
N LYS A 52 -18.06 5.44 9.69
CA LYS A 52 -17.85 4.54 10.85
C LYS A 52 -18.15 3.08 10.51
N ALA A 53 -19.16 2.81 9.68
CA ALA A 53 -19.53 1.45 9.32
C ALA A 53 -18.53 0.86 8.32
N ALA A 54 -17.98 1.67 7.40
CA ALA A 54 -16.87 1.29 6.53
C ALA A 54 -15.63 0.94 7.35
N LYS A 55 -15.19 1.82 8.26
CA LYS A 55 -14.07 1.56 9.17
C LYS A 55 -14.27 0.27 9.96
N LYS A 56 -15.45 0.05 10.56
CA LYS A 56 -15.75 -1.18 11.31
C LYS A 56 -15.68 -2.44 10.44
N ALA A 57 -16.12 -2.36 9.17
CA ALA A 57 -16.03 -3.45 8.23
C ALA A 57 -14.57 -3.76 7.88
N LEU A 58 -13.75 -2.74 7.62
CA LEU A 58 -12.32 -2.86 7.31
C LEU A 58 -11.52 -3.42 8.48
N LEU A 59 -11.72 -2.93 9.71
CA LEU A 59 -11.09 -3.49 10.91
C LEU A 59 -11.38 -4.98 11.10
N ARG A 60 -12.58 -5.44 10.75
CA ARG A 60 -12.91 -6.87 10.77
C ARG A 60 -12.21 -7.63 9.63
N LEU A 61 -12.16 -7.06 8.41
CA LEU A 61 -11.49 -7.67 7.24
C LEU A 61 -9.98 -7.75 7.42
N ALA A 62 -9.39 -6.84 8.17
CA ALA A 62 -7.98 -6.88 8.56
C ALA A 62 -7.62 -8.10 9.44
N GLY A 63 -8.61 -8.80 10.00
CA GLY A 63 -8.47 -10.12 10.64
C GLY A 63 -8.91 -11.30 9.77
N ASP A 64 -9.04 -11.13 8.45
CA ASP A 64 -9.49 -12.21 7.57
C ASP A 64 -8.44 -13.32 7.44
N LYS A 65 -8.90 -14.57 7.32
CA LYS A 65 -8.03 -15.74 7.13
C LYS A 65 -7.20 -15.71 5.84
N LYS A 66 -7.61 -14.93 4.82
CA LYS A 66 -6.94 -14.78 3.54
C LYS A 66 -6.10 -13.52 3.53
N ALA A 67 -4.78 -13.66 3.33
CA ALA A 67 -3.84 -12.54 3.32
C ALA A 67 -4.25 -11.43 2.33
N MET A 68 -4.69 -11.78 1.13
CA MET A 68 -5.15 -10.80 0.13
C MET A 68 -6.29 -9.92 0.65
N VAL A 69 -7.23 -10.48 1.43
CA VAL A 69 -8.31 -9.69 2.04
C VAL A 69 -7.77 -8.74 3.11
N ARG A 70 -6.75 -9.19 3.87
CA ARG A 70 -6.08 -8.35 4.87
C ARG A 70 -5.30 -7.21 4.22
N CYS A 71 -4.59 -7.48 3.09
CA CYS A 71 -3.90 -6.45 2.32
C CYS A 71 -4.85 -5.30 1.95
N GLU A 72 -5.95 -5.62 1.28
CA GLU A 72 -6.96 -4.62 0.88
C GLU A 72 -7.57 -3.88 2.08
N ALA A 73 -7.75 -4.58 3.20
CA ALA A 73 -8.28 -3.97 4.41
C ALA A 73 -7.27 -3.02 5.06
N TYR A 74 -5.98 -3.36 5.11
CA TYR A 74 -4.92 -2.49 5.61
C TYR A 74 -4.81 -1.24 4.74
N ASP A 75 -4.70 -1.43 3.41
CA ASP A 75 -4.63 -0.34 2.45
C ASP A 75 -5.81 0.64 2.62
N SER A 76 -7.04 0.12 2.62
CA SER A 76 -8.23 0.93 2.79
C SER A 76 -8.40 1.57 4.19
N LEU A 77 -7.66 1.11 5.20
CA LEU A 77 -7.62 1.75 6.52
C LEU A 77 -6.72 3.00 6.53
N SER A 78 -5.81 3.16 5.56
CA SER A 78 -4.88 4.30 5.49
C SER A 78 -5.59 5.65 5.42
N VAL A 79 -6.80 5.72 4.83
CA VAL A 79 -7.57 6.98 4.73
C VAL A 79 -8.20 7.43 6.06
N PHE A 80 -8.25 6.56 7.07
CA PHE A 80 -8.78 6.90 8.39
C PHE A 80 -7.68 7.44 9.31
N HIS A 81 -7.38 8.72 9.24
CA HIS A 81 -6.32 9.39 10.00
C HIS A 81 -6.64 9.53 11.50
N ARG A 82 -6.92 8.40 12.18
CA ARG A 82 -7.38 8.33 13.56
C ARG A 82 -6.42 7.53 14.44
N LYS A 83 -6.30 7.96 15.72
CA LYS A 83 -5.42 7.32 16.71
C LYS A 83 -5.75 5.84 16.94
N ASP A 84 -7.04 5.49 16.91
CA ASP A 84 -7.48 4.09 17.06
C ASP A 84 -7.07 3.21 15.89
N VAL A 85 -7.09 3.73 14.66
CA VAL A 85 -6.62 3.03 13.46
C VAL A 85 -5.10 2.90 13.48
N GLU A 86 -4.37 3.96 13.81
CA GLU A 86 -2.91 3.92 13.96
C GLU A 86 -2.47 2.85 14.97
N LYS A 87 -3.10 2.80 16.14
CA LYS A 87 -2.83 1.79 17.17
C LYS A 87 -3.11 0.37 16.67
N PHE A 88 -4.21 0.20 15.92
CA PHE A 88 -4.59 -1.07 15.33
C PHE A 88 -3.54 -1.53 14.30
N LEU A 89 -3.15 -0.66 13.37
CA LEU A 89 -2.16 -0.97 12.34
C LEU A 89 -0.78 -1.27 12.94
N LYS A 90 -0.36 -0.54 13.98
CA LYS A 90 0.86 -0.86 14.73
C LYS A 90 0.83 -2.29 15.26
N LYS A 91 -0.28 -2.69 15.89
CA LYS A 91 -0.45 -4.06 16.38
C LYS A 91 -0.43 -5.08 15.23
N ALA A 92 -1.08 -4.76 14.10
CA ALA A 92 -1.06 -5.61 12.92
C ALA A 92 0.36 -5.83 12.40
N VAL A 93 1.20 -4.78 12.36
CA VAL A 93 2.63 -4.88 11.98
C VAL A 93 3.41 -5.83 12.90
N GLU A 94 3.07 -5.88 14.18
CA GLU A 94 3.72 -6.79 15.14
C GLU A 94 3.28 -8.25 14.97
N GLU A 95 2.02 -8.50 14.62
CA GLU A 95 1.37 -9.82 14.63
C GLU A 95 1.25 -10.48 13.24
N GLU A 96 1.39 -9.72 12.15
CA GLU A 96 1.22 -10.26 10.79
C GLU A 96 2.36 -11.21 10.40
N GLU A 97 2.00 -12.39 9.91
CA GLU A 97 2.95 -13.44 9.52
C GLU A 97 3.05 -13.63 8.00
N ASN A 98 2.18 -13.01 7.23
CA ASN A 98 2.27 -13.04 5.77
C ASN A 98 3.03 -11.82 5.26
N GLU A 99 4.10 -12.04 4.48
CA GLU A 99 5.00 -11.00 3.99
C GLU A 99 4.26 -9.87 3.26
N LEU A 100 3.39 -10.24 2.31
CA LEU A 100 2.64 -9.25 1.52
C LEU A 100 1.69 -8.43 2.40
N ALA A 101 0.92 -9.09 3.28
CA ALA A 101 0.00 -8.39 4.18
C ALA A 101 0.74 -7.51 5.20
N LEU A 102 1.91 -7.95 5.69
CA LEU A 102 2.77 -7.14 6.54
C LEU A 102 3.25 -5.87 5.82
N SER A 103 3.64 -5.99 4.55
CA SER A 103 4.05 -4.84 3.73
C SER A 103 2.95 -3.78 3.65
N TYR A 104 1.72 -4.19 3.39
CA TYR A 104 0.56 -3.29 3.40
C TYR A 104 0.28 -2.68 4.79
N ALA A 105 0.38 -3.49 5.85
CA ALA A 105 0.19 -3.00 7.22
C ALA A 105 1.23 -1.92 7.60
N ILE A 106 2.50 -2.10 7.19
CA ILE A 106 3.58 -1.14 7.43
C ILE A 106 3.31 0.17 6.69
N MET A 107 2.99 0.11 5.39
CA MET A 107 2.72 1.29 4.58
C MET A 107 1.53 2.08 5.14
N SER A 108 0.40 1.41 5.35
CA SER A 108 -0.81 2.05 5.89
C SER A 108 -0.60 2.63 7.29
N TRP A 109 0.22 1.97 8.13
CA TRP A 109 0.58 2.51 9.45
C TRP A 109 1.38 3.81 9.33
N ALA A 110 2.35 3.87 8.40
CA ALA A 110 3.14 5.06 8.13
C ALA A 110 2.28 6.22 7.58
N ASP A 111 1.37 5.94 6.62
CA ASP A 111 0.48 6.93 6.03
C ASP A 111 -0.44 7.56 7.08
N VAL A 112 -1.08 6.74 7.92
CA VAL A 112 -1.90 7.23 9.03
C VAL A 112 -1.08 8.04 10.02
N ALA A 113 0.15 7.60 10.33
CA ALA A 113 1.04 8.29 11.25
C ALA A 113 1.48 9.66 10.68
N ALA A 114 1.86 9.71 9.40
CA ALA A 114 2.27 10.94 8.72
C ALA A 114 1.13 11.95 8.66
N ALA A 115 -0.06 11.52 8.23
CA ALA A 115 -1.25 12.37 8.16
C ALA A 115 -1.68 12.94 9.52
N ARG A 116 -1.34 12.25 10.62
CA ARG A 116 -1.61 12.73 11.99
C ARG A 116 -0.56 13.72 12.52
N GLY A 117 0.51 13.96 11.79
CA GLY A 117 1.56 14.90 12.15
C GLY A 117 2.36 14.44 13.39
N LYS A 118 3.44 13.70 13.18
CA LYS A 118 4.31 13.21 14.26
C LYS A 118 5.42 14.19 14.60
N ASN A 119 5.69 14.36 15.88
CA ASN A 119 6.87 15.09 16.34
C ASN A 119 8.15 14.25 16.15
N VAL A 120 9.32 14.87 16.38
CA VAL A 120 10.63 14.23 16.16
C VAL A 120 10.83 12.96 16.98
N GLU A 121 10.38 12.96 18.24
CA GLU A 121 10.52 11.80 19.13
C GLU A 121 9.65 10.62 18.68
N GLU A 122 8.40 10.90 18.31
CA GLU A 122 7.50 9.89 17.74
C GLU A 122 8.09 9.30 16.45
N LYS A 123 8.58 10.13 15.51
CA LYS A 123 9.24 9.67 14.27
C LYS A 123 10.46 8.78 14.56
N ARG A 124 11.27 9.11 15.55
CA ARG A 124 12.40 8.28 16.00
C ARG A 124 11.93 6.93 16.53
N SER A 125 10.85 6.91 17.32
CA SER A 125 10.24 5.66 17.81
C SER A 125 9.74 4.78 16.67
N TYR A 126 9.12 5.35 15.64
CA TYR A 126 8.73 4.63 14.43
C TYR A 126 9.93 4.02 13.71
N ALA A 127 10.98 4.82 13.46
CA ALA A 127 12.19 4.34 12.78
C ALA A 127 12.83 3.15 13.53
N THR A 128 12.95 3.24 14.86
CA THR A 128 13.47 2.14 15.68
C THR A 128 12.60 0.88 15.55
N HIS A 129 11.28 1.04 15.52
CA HIS A 129 10.35 -0.08 15.37
C HIS A 129 10.49 -0.75 13.99
N LEU A 130 10.54 0.04 12.93
CA LEU A 130 10.73 -0.45 11.55
C LEU A 130 12.06 -1.18 11.38
N GLN A 131 13.15 -0.65 11.92
CA GLN A 131 14.46 -1.32 11.92
C GLN A 131 14.40 -2.68 12.61
N ARG A 132 13.71 -2.77 13.76
CA ARG A 132 13.49 -4.05 14.46
C ARG A 132 12.72 -5.04 13.59
N ILE A 133 11.68 -4.59 12.89
CA ILE A 133 10.89 -5.45 11.97
C ILE A 133 11.77 -5.99 10.85
N MET A 134 12.57 -5.14 10.19
CA MET A 134 13.51 -5.57 9.15
C MET A 134 14.51 -6.62 9.64
N GLN A 135 15.04 -6.45 10.86
CA GLN A 135 16.00 -7.41 11.45
C GLN A 135 15.35 -8.77 11.75
N ILE A 136 14.10 -8.78 12.20
CA ILE A 136 13.40 -10.01 12.60
C ILE A 136 12.87 -10.77 11.37
N LYS A 137 12.18 -10.07 10.47
CA LYS A 137 11.47 -10.72 9.35
C LYS A 137 12.39 -11.06 8.18
N LYS A 138 13.41 -10.22 7.89
CA LYS A 138 14.37 -10.41 6.78
C LYS A 138 13.74 -10.66 5.41
N TRP A 139 12.54 -10.15 5.19
CA TRP A 139 11.79 -10.27 3.94
C TRP A 139 11.99 -9.05 3.06
N ASN A 140 12.25 -9.25 1.78
CA ASN A 140 12.55 -8.17 0.85
C ASN A 140 11.40 -7.18 0.67
N GLN A 141 10.16 -7.66 0.53
CA GLN A 141 8.99 -6.77 0.42
C GLN A 141 8.76 -5.99 1.72
N CYS A 142 8.95 -6.62 2.87
CA CYS A 142 8.86 -5.96 4.17
C CYS A 142 9.91 -4.86 4.29
N SER A 143 11.16 -5.11 3.88
CA SER A 143 12.24 -4.10 3.92
C SER A 143 11.94 -2.91 3.01
N MET A 144 11.44 -3.13 1.79
CA MET A 144 11.01 -2.06 0.89
C MET A 144 9.89 -1.20 1.52
N SER A 145 8.91 -1.85 2.16
CA SER A 145 7.80 -1.13 2.82
C SER A 145 8.29 -0.34 4.05
N CYS A 146 9.34 -0.82 4.73
CA CYS A 146 9.98 -0.05 5.80
C CYS A 146 10.69 1.19 5.27
N PHE A 147 11.39 1.11 4.13
CA PHE A 147 11.97 2.29 3.47
C PHE A 147 10.90 3.28 3.01
N TYR A 148 9.80 2.80 2.46
CA TYR A 148 8.64 3.63 2.17
C TYR A 148 8.15 4.36 3.42
N ALA A 149 7.94 3.64 4.50
CA ALA A 149 7.46 4.19 5.77
C ALA A 149 8.43 5.24 6.35
N GLU A 150 9.73 4.98 6.31
CA GLU A 150 10.74 5.94 6.76
C GLU A 150 10.74 7.21 5.91
N TYR A 151 10.58 7.09 4.58
CA TYR A 151 10.47 8.23 3.68
C TYR A 151 9.24 9.09 4.00
N VAL A 152 8.07 8.48 4.08
CA VAL A 152 6.79 9.16 4.40
C VAL A 152 6.85 9.84 5.76
N LEU A 153 7.55 9.26 6.73
CA LEU A 153 7.77 9.86 8.05
C LEU A 153 8.89 10.91 8.08
N GLY A 154 9.48 11.24 6.92
CA GLY A 154 10.37 12.39 6.72
C GLY A 154 11.85 12.05 6.58
N ARG A 155 12.27 10.78 6.56
CA ARG A 155 13.64 10.39 6.21
C ARG A 155 13.81 10.27 4.69
N LYS A 156 13.93 11.40 4.00
CA LYS A 156 13.97 11.45 2.53
C LYS A 156 15.07 10.58 1.89
N SER A 157 16.21 10.35 2.57
CA SER A 157 17.26 9.44 2.09
C SER A 157 16.83 7.97 2.03
N ALA A 158 15.71 7.57 2.67
CA ALA A 158 15.21 6.20 2.60
C ALA A 158 14.81 5.76 1.17
N ILE A 159 14.59 6.70 0.25
CA ILE A 159 14.33 6.41 -1.16
C ILE A 159 15.48 5.61 -1.82
N GLU A 160 16.72 5.83 -1.39
CA GLU A 160 17.90 5.09 -1.87
C GLU A 160 17.76 3.60 -1.60
N GLY A 161 17.18 3.23 -0.44
CA GLY A 161 16.89 1.85 -0.09
C GLY A 161 15.86 1.20 -1.03
N ILE A 162 14.88 1.96 -1.54
CA ILE A 162 13.93 1.45 -2.53
C ILE A 162 14.61 1.32 -3.90
N ILE A 163 15.42 2.29 -4.31
CA ILE A 163 16.17 2.28 -5.58
C ILE A 163 17.12 1.08 -5.65
N TYR A 164 17.72 0.68 -4.53
CA TYR A 164 18.55 -0.52 -4.46
C TYR A 164 17.81 -1.77 -5.01
N TYR A 165 16.50 -1.89 -4.75
CA TYR A 165 15.69 -3.01 -5.23
C TYR A 165 15.43 -3.02 -6.74
N LEU A 166 15.77 -1.97 -7.47
CA LEU A 166 15.76 -1.99 -8.93
C LEU A 166 16.83 -2.94 -9.51
N GLU A 167 17.86 -3.29 -8.74
CA GLU A 167 18.96 -4.18 -9.15
C GLU A 167 18.75 -5.64 -8.67
N GLU A 168 17.65 -5.94 -7.99
CA GLU A 168 17.36 -7.29 -7.50
C GLU A 168 17.13 -8.29 -8.62
N SER A 169 17.52 -9.55 -8.41
CA SER A 169 17.37 -10.61 -9.39
C SER A 169 15.89 -10.97 -9.65
N ASP A 170 15.05 -10.95 -8.60
CA ASP A 170 13.61 -11.20 -8.74
C ASP A 170 12.91 -9.98 -9.36
N TYR A 171 12.39 -10.14 -10.58
CA TYR A 171 11.67 -9.10 -11.30
C TYR A 171 10.46 -8.55 -10.54
N ARG A 172 9.85 -9.34 -9.65
CA ARG A 172 8.71 -8.89 -8.83
C ARG A 172 9.13 -7.85 -7.81
N LEU A 173 10.33 -7.97 -7.26
CA LEU A 173 10.91 -6.96 -6.36
C LEU A 173 11.22 -5.68 -7.13
N ARG A 174 11.77 -5.79 -8.35
CA ARG A 174 11.99 -4.62 -9.22
C ARG A 174 10.70 -3.91 -9.57
N CYS A 175 9.64 -4.64 -9.96
CA CYS A 175 8.31 -4.06 -10.16
C CYS A 175 7.77 -3.41 -8.89
N GLY A 176 7.94 -4.05 -7.73
CA GLY A 176 7.55 -3.51 -6.43
C GLY A 176 8.25 -2.18 -6.11
N ALA A 177 9.57 -2.12 -6.36
CA ALA A 177 10.34 -0.88 -6.19
C ALA A 177 9.81 0.24 -7.10
N ILE A 178 9.56 -0.04 -8.38
CA ILE A 178 8.99 0.96 -9.31
C ILE A 178 7.64 1.47 -8.82
N ASN A 179 6.76 0.59 -8.33
CA ASN A 179 5.45 1.00 -7.80
C ASN A 179 5.60 1.89 -6.56
N LEU A 180 6.53 1.59 -5.66
CA LEU A 180 6.80 2.44 -4.49
C LEU A 180 7.41 3.79 -4.89
N LEU A 181 8.31 3.80 -5.87
CA LEU A 181 8.87 5.05 -6.42
C LEU A 181 7.79 5.91 -7.07
N GLU A 182 6.79 5.32 -7.73
CA GLU A 182 5.63 6.05 -8.26
C GLU A 182 4.82 6.74 -7.15
N LEU A 183 4.60 6.05 -6.02
CA LEU A 183 3.89 6.60 -4.86
C LEU A 183 4.66 7.73 -4.15
N LEU A 184 5.99 7.67 -4.18
CA LEU A 184 6.87 8.63 -3.50
C LEU A 184 7.38 9.75 -4.40
N ALA A 185 6.99 9.76 -5.69
CA ALA A 185 7.46 10.73 -6.65
C ALA A 185 6.95 12.14 -6.31
N GLU A 186 7.90 13.05 -6.02
CA GLU A 186 7.70 14.46 -5.73
C GLU A 186 8.63 15.28 -6.65
N ASP A 187 8.43 16.58 -6.78
CA ASP A 187 9.29 17.42 -7.61
C ASP A 187 10.77 17.36 -7.19
N GLU A 188 11.03 17.28 -5.88
CA GLU A 188 12.38 17.25 -5.29
C GLU A 188 13.18 15.99 -5.66
N ASN A 189 12.53 14.85 -5.86
CA ASN A 189 13.19 13.57 -6.12
C ASN A 189 12.99 13.07 -7.56
N ARG A 190 12.22 13.77 -8.37
CA ARG A 190 11.84 13.42 -9.74
C ARG A 190 13.03 13.02 -10.60
N GLU A 191 14.04 13.89 -10.68
CA GLU A 191 15.22 13.66 -11.51
C GLU A 191 16.08 12.50 -11.00
N PHE A 192 16.12 12.28 -9.69
CA PHE A 192 16.82 11.14 -9.12
C PHE A 192 16.14 9.81 -9.48
N ILE A 193 14.79 9.76 -9.39
CA ILE A 193 14.00 8.59 -9.80
C ILE A 193 14.19 8.33 -11.31
N LYS A 194 14.07 9.37 -12.16
CA LYS A 194 14.25 9.23 -13.61
C LYS A 194 15.59 8.59 -13.96
N LYS A 195 16.69 9.16 -13.48
CA LYS A 195 18.05 8.64 -13.73
C LYS A 195 18.21 7.19 -13.28
N SER A 196 17.60 6.82 -12.15
CA SER A 196 17.67 5.45 -11.64
C SER A 196 16.90 4.47 -12.54
N LEU A 197 15.74 4.87 -13.06
CA LEU A 197 14.94 4.06 -13.98
C LEU A 197 15.60 3.94 -15.36
N GLU A 198 16.16 5.03 -15.90
CA GLU A 198 16.89 5.05 -17.16
C GLU A 198 18.09 4.10 -17.11
N LYS A 199 18.90 4.20 -16.06
CA LYS A 199 20.02 3.28 -15.81
C LYS A 199 19.57 1.81 -15.76
N ARG A 200 18.45 1.53 -15.06
CA ARG A 200 17.92 0.16 -15.02
C ARG A 200 17.49 -0.34 -16.40
N LEU A 201 16.83 0.50 -17.20
CA LEU A 201 16.33 0.14 -18.53
C LEU A 201 17.44 -0.23 -19.54
N GLU A 202 18.67 0.24 -19.34
CA GLU A 202 19.82 -0.14 -20.18
C GLU A 202 20.07 -1.66 -20.20
N HIS A 203 19.73 -2.35 -19.08
CA HIS A 203 20.04 -3.77 -18.88
C HIS A 203 18.79 -4.60 -18.51
N GLU A 204 17.59 -4.02 -18.52
CA GLU A 204 16.37 -4.74 -18.16
C GLU A 204 15.84 -5.55 -19.34
N GLU A 205 15.71 -6.86 -19.15
CA GLU A 205 15.17 -7.79 -20.16
C GLU A 205 13.72 -8.17 -19.89
N THR A 206 13.24 -8.01 -18.66
CA THR A 206 11.88 -8.42 -18.28
C THR A 206 10.84 -7.42 -18.76
N ALA A 207 9.97 -7.84 -19.66
CA ALA A 207 8.96 -6.97 -20.27
C ALA A 207 8.05 -6.27 -19.25
N ALA A 208 7.69 -6.94 -18.14
CA ALA A 208 6.88 -6.34 -17.08
C ALA A 208 7.59 -5.17 -16.38
N VAL A 209 8.87 -5.31 -16.09
CA VAL A 209 9.68 -4.26 -15.45
C VAL A 209 9.90 -3.09 -16.40
N ARG A 210 10.25 -3.38 -17.67
CA ARG A 210 10.38 -2.35 -18.72
C ARG A 210 9.12 -1.53 -18.83
N SER A 211 7.96 -2.21 -19.00
CA SER A 211 6.67 -1.53 -19.14
C SER A 211 6.34 -0.65 -17.93
N ALA A 212 6.59 -1.12 -16.71
CA ALA A 212 6.37 -0.34 -15.50
C ALA A 212 7.29 0.89 -15.41
N ALA A 213 8.59 0.71 -15.72
CA ALA A 213 9.57 1.80 -15.70
C ALA A 213 9.27 2.86 -16.76
N GLU A 214 8.97 2.45 -18.00
CA GLU A 214 8.63 3.36 -19.11
C GLU A 214 7.36 4.16 -18.81
N LYS A 215 6.34 3.50 -18.21
CA LYS A 215 5.11 4.18 -17.77
C LYS A 215 5.40 5.24 -16.71
N LEU A 216 6.23 4.92 -15.73
CA LEU A 216 6.59 5.88 -14.68
C LEU A 216 7.44 7.02 -15.25
N LEU A 217 8.43 6.75 -16.11
CA LEU A 217 9.22 7.78 -16.77
C LEU A 217 8.35 8.76 -17.57
N LYS A 218 7.36 8.24 -18.32
CA LYS A 218 6.40 9.07 -19.04
C LYS A 218 5.63 9.99 -18.08
N LYS A 219 5.06 9.44 -17.00
CA LYS A 219 4.34 10.20 -15.97
C LYS A 219 5.21 11.30 -15.35
N LEU A 220 6.46 10.98 -15.00
CA LEU A 220 7.41 11.94 -14.45
C LEU A 220 7.81 13.03 -15.43
N SER A 221 7.74 12.79 -16.75
CA SER A 221 8.06 13.76 -17.79
C SER A 221 6.90 14.72 -18.09
N GLU A 222 5.65 14.26 -17.93
CA GLU A 222 4.44 15.06 -18.18
C GLU A 222 4.09 15.96 -16.98
N GLY A 223 4.75 15.81 -15.85
CA GLY A 223 4.45 16.50 -14.58
C GLY A 223 3.63 15.60 -13.65
N ILE A 224 3.92 15.69 -12.35
CA ILE A 224 3.14 14.99 -11.31
C ILE A 224 1.88 15.82 -11.09
N SER A 225 0.72 15.31 -11.54
CA SER A 225 -0.60 15.93 -11.30
C SER A 225 -1.16 15.43 -9.99
#